data_5281cd9c1f25b3434098e13a4580577c
#
_entry.id   5281cd9c1f25b3434098e13a4580577c
#
_cell.length_a   1.000
_cell.length_b   1.000
_cell.length_c   1.000
_cell.angle_alpha   90.00
_cell.angle_beta   90.00
_cell.angle_gamma   90.00
#
_symmetry.space_group_name_H-M   'P 1'
#
loop_
_entity.id
_entity.type
_entity.pdbx_description
1 polymer ?
#
loop_
_entity_poly.entity_id
_entity_poly.type
_entity_poly.pdbx_seq_one_letter_code
_entity_poly.pdbx_strand_id
1 'polypeptide(L)'
;MRRALLFLCLSATTTLAQTPQILTVDVAQTIGPHSATPLNTIGAGRANEGLRADWQSQLSTVQQEIGFHYIRFHGIFHDDMGVYTEDAHGNPIYNFQYVDALYDFLLAYHIRPFVELSFMPRALASGPETVFWWKGNITPPKDMAKWNALVEAFVTHLQSRYGADEVNHWYFEVWNEPDLHNGFFTGSQSDYFALYKNTAEAVRAVCPHCRVGGPATAVGWEADWLAFIAKNHVPADFDSTHTYGVIKGSFDSGGDDGTVLDTSPDSIVARVRDSRARIDHSATPNLELHYTEWSSSYTATDFIHDQYIEAPFILEKLRATSPLAQSMSYWTFTDIFEENGPPTRPFYGGFGLMNLQGIRKPAYFAYKFLGQLGPTDIATSVPAHSWATTKPDHSVQVLFWNYTPIAPPSNSDDQIFYKLEQPALTAPVTHLSIDNLPNGRYTLNVYRTGYQRNDAYTAYLHLNSPTNLSRAQVAILNHAASGAPTETRTLHITNHHYDQTFPLHQNDTVLVTLNPTH
;
A
#
# COMPACT_ATOMS: atom_id res chain seq x y z
N MET A 1 59.75 26.97 35.72
CA MET A 1 59.57 26.11 34.56
C MET A 1 58.95 24.79 34.99
N ARG A 2 57.62 24.67 34.89
CA ARG A 2 56.90 23.41 35.14
C ARG A 2 56.42 22.88 33.81
N ARG A 3 56.94 21.73 33.37
CA ARG A 3 56.51 21.02 32.16
C ARG A 3 55.23 20.24 32.51
N ALA A 4 54.12 20.58 31.85
CA ALA A 4 52.91 19.79 31.90
C ALA A 4 53.01 18.69 30.81
N LEU A 5 52.97 17.42 31.22
CA LEU A 5 52.78 16.28 30.33
C LEU A 5 51.29 16.15 29.99
N LEU A 6 50.96 16.30 28.73
CA LEU A 6 49.61 15.98 28.20
C LEU A 6 49.57 14.47 27.93
N PHE A 7 48.78 13.73 28.67
CA PHE A 7 48.44 12.34 28.35
C PHE A 7 47.31 12.34 27.32
N LEU A 8 47.62 11.92 26.12
CA LEU A 8 46.61 11.62 25.08
C LEU A 8 46.07 10.21 25.38
N CYS A 9 44.85 10.13 25.95
CA CYS A 9 44.11 8.86 26.00
C CYS A 9 43.55 8.57 24.61
N LEU A 10 44.16 7.66 23.84
CA LEU A 10 43.54 7.03 22.68
C LEU A 10 42.47 6.04 23.20
N SER A 11 41.20 6.42 23.12
CA SER A 11 40.08 5.50 23.29
C SER A 11 39.99 4.63 22.04
N ALA A 12 40.52 3.42 22.09
CA ALA A 12 40.25 2.41 21.08
C ALA A 12 38.78 1.97 21.21
N THR A 13 37.93 2.49 20.39
CA THR A 13 36.55 1.91 20.21
C THR A 13 36.72 0.56 19.54
N THR A 14 36.65 -0.51 20.31
CA THR A 14 36.49 -1.87 19.81
C THR A 14 35.09 -1.98 19.22
N THR A 15 34.97 -1.88 17.91
CA THR A 15 33.79 -2.31 17.19
C THR A 15 33.65 -3.82 17.39
N LEU A 16 32.73 -4.22 18.27
CA LEU A 16 32.32 -5.63 18.35
C LEU A 16 31.82 -6.04 16.97
N ALA A 17 32.50 -6.98 16.33
CA ALA A 17 32.05 -7.54 15.06
C ALA A 17 30.67 -8.16 15.30
N GLN A 18 29.65 -7.64 14.63
CA GLN A 18 28.28 -8.20 14.70
C GLN A 18 28.30 -9.61 14.09
N THR A 19 27.64 -10.55 14.74
CA THR A 19 27.55 -11.95 14.24
C THR A 19 26.85 -11.95 12.87
N PRO A 20 27.46 -12.55 11.82
CA PRO A 20 26.84 -12.68 10.53
C PRO A 20 25.47 -13.40 10.61
N GLN A 21 24.49 -12.90 9.88
CA GLN A 21 23.23 -13.60 9.67
C GLN A 21 23.40 -14.67 8.58
N ILE A 22 23.01 -15.90 8.88
CA ILE A 22 23.04 -16.98 7.89
C ILE A 22 21.61 -17.18 7.37
N LEU A 23 21.42 -16.99 6.07
CA LEU A 23 20.17 -17.23 5.35
C LEU A 23 20.37 -18.45 4.44
N THR A 24 19.73 -19.56 4.78
CA THR A 24 19.73 -20.77 3.96
C THR A 24 18.41 -20.95 3.26
N VAL A 25 18.46 -21.37 2.00
CA VAL A 25 17.32 -21.70 1.14
C VAL A 25 17.57 -23.07 0.53
N ASP A 26 16.62 -23.98 0.64
CA ASP A 26 16.66 -25.29 -0.01
C ASP A 26 15.59 -25.34 -1.11
N VAL A 27 16.01 -25.30 -2.38
CA VAL A 27 15.10 -25.25 -3.53
C VAL A 27 14.21 -26.49 -3.63
N ALA A 28 14.62 -27.61 -3.04
CA ALA A 28 13.82 -28.84 -2.99
C ALA A 28 12.68 -28.80 -1.94
N GLN A 29 12.71 -27.83 -1.01
CA GLN A 29 11.71 -27.70 0.06
C GLN A 29 10.69 -26.62 -0.28
N THR A 30 9.70 -26.95 -1.10
CA THR A 30 8.57 -26.08 -1.39
C THR A 30 7.59 -26.06 -0.22
N ILE A 31 7.05 -24.86 0.10
CA ILE A 31 6.05 -24.67 1.16
C ILE A 31 4.64 -24.70 0.57
N GLY A 32 4.43 -24.09 -0.59
CA GLY A 32 3.13 -23.96 -1.23
C GLY A 32 3.07 -22.78 -2.21
N PRO A 33 1.87 -22.39 -2.62
CA PRO A 33 1.68 -21.21 -3.47
C PRO A 33 2.14 -19.94 -2.75
N HIS A 34 2.78 -19.03 -3.50
CA HIS A 34 3.11 -17.70 -3.00
C HIS A 34 1.82 -16.90 -2.72
N SER A 35 1.78 -16.18 -1.60
CA SER A 35 0.60 -15.40 -1.22
C SER A 35 0.36 -14.24 -2.19
N ALA A 36 -0.89 -14.09 -2.64
CA ALA A 36 -1.31 -12.95 -3.45
C ALA A 36 -1.52 -11.66 -2.62
N THR A 37 -1.64 -11.75 -1.30
CA THR A 37 -1.98 -10.64 -0.39
C THR A 37 -1.15 -9.39 -0.63
N PRO A 38 0.19 -9.44 -0.79
CA PRO A 38 1.01 -8.24 -0.96
C PRO A 38 0.69 -7.43 -2.23
N LEU A 39 0.24 -8.09 -3.30
CA LEU A 39 -0.06 -7.47 -4.59
C LEU A 39 -1.56 -7.50 -4.94
N ASN A 40 -2.40 -7.86 -3.97
CA ASN A 40 -3.83 -7.96 -4.25
C ASN A 40 -4.43 -6.59 -4.58
N THR A 41 -4.23 -5.59 -3.74
CA THR A 41 -4.85 -4.27 -3.91
C THR A 41 -3.86 -3.15 -3.62
N ILE A 42 -3.99 -2.03 -4.34
CA ILE A 42 -3.27 -0.78 -4.12
C ILE A 42 -4.26 0.37 -3.99
N GLY A 43 -3.94 1.36 -3.15
CA GLY A 43 -4.71 2.58 -2.98
C GLY A 43 -4.36 3.67 -3.99
N ALA A 44 -5.31 4.56 -4.23
CA ALA A 44 -5.14 5.84 -4.94
C ALA A 44 -6.01 6.90 -4.27
N GLY A 45 -5.82 8.18 -4.58
CA GLY A 45 -6.59 9.26 -3.98
C GLY A 45 -8.08 9.21 -4.37
N ARG A 46 -8.45 9.76 -5.51
CA ARG A 46 -9.85 9.80 -5.96
C ARG A 46 -10.04 9.43 -7.42
N ALA A 47 -11.26 9.03 -7.78
CA ALA A 47 -11.64 8.60 -9.12
C ALA A 47 -11.30 9.62 -10.21
N ASN A 48 -11.57 10.91 -9.99
CA ASN A 48 -11.32 11.97 -10.97
C ASN A 48 -9.84 12.14 -11.31
N GLU A 49 -8.92 11.93 -10.35
CA GLU A 49 -7.47 11.93 -10.64
C GLU A 49 -7.10 10.87 -11.68
N GLY A 50 -7.80 9.74 -11.72
CA GLY A 50 -7.59 8.67 -12.68
C GLY A 50 -7.93 9.03 -14.14
N LEU A 51 -8.57 10.17 -14.38
CA LEU A 51 -8.79 10.72 -15.72
C LEU A 51 -7.59 11.54 -16.24
N ARG A 52 -6.58 11.80 -15.39
CA ARG A 52 -5.39 12.58 -15.74
C ARG A 52 -4.36 11.70 -16.46
N ALA A 53 -3.75 12.24 -17.49
CA ALA A 53 -2.74 11.53 -18.28
C ALA A 53 -1.48 11.17 -17.48
N ASP A 54 -1.05 12.03 -16.53
CA ASP A 54 0.10 11.79 -15.66
C ASP A 54 -0.16 10.65 -14.67
N TRP A 55 -1.36 10.60 -14.04
CA TRP A 55 -1.79 9.50 -13.19
C TRP A 55 -1.82 8.18 -13.96
N GLN A 56 -2.42 8.16 -15.14
CA GLN A 56 -2.49 7.00 -16.02
C GLN A 56 -1.11 6.50 -16.45
N SER A 57 -0.20 7.41 -16.77
CA SER A 57 1.20 7.08 -17.10
C SER A 57 1.94 6.44 -15.92
N GLN A 58 1.74 6.95 -14.71
CA GLN A 58 2.33 6.37 -13.51
C GLN A 58 1.74 4.98 -13.21
N LEU A 59 0.40 4.82 -13.26
CA LEU A 59 -0.23 3.52 -13.03
C LEU A 59 0.21 2.48 -14.07
N SER A 60 0.35 2.86 -15.34
CA SER A 60 0.85 1.95 -16.37
C SER A 60 2.27 1.44 -16.05
N THR A 61 3.14 2.31 -15.53
CA THR A 61 4.49 1.94 -15.07
C THR A 61 4.43 0.99 -13.88
N VAL A 62 3.58 1.29 -12.90
CA VAL A 62 3.34 0.43 -11.72
C VAL A 62 2.85 -0.95 -12.15
N GLN A 63 1.87 -1.02 -13.05
CA GLN A 63 1.34 -2.30 -13.52
C GLN A 63 2.35 -3.13 -14.31
N GLN A 64 3.18 -2.51 -15.15
CA GLN A 64 4.24 -3.20 -15.90
C GLN A 64 5.36 -3.74 -15.01
N GLU A 65 5.70 -3.03 -13.94
CA GLU A 65 6.85 -3.36 -13.09
C GLU A 65 6.48 -4.12 -11.81
N ILE A 66 5.21 -4.03 -11.34
CA ILE A 66 4.75 -4.59 -10.07
C ILE A 66 3.59 -5.57 -10.29
N GLY A 67 2.47 -5.12 -10.88
CA GLY A 67 1.33 -5.96 -11.26
C GLY A 67 0.32 -6.18 -10.14
N PHE A 68 -0.27 -5.12 -9.59
CA PHE A 68 -1.40 -5.23 -8.66
C PHE A 68 -2.65 -5.77 -9.34
N HIS A 69 -3.49 -6.49 -8.59
CA HIS A 69 -4.71 -7.07 -9.12
C HIS A 69 -5.90 -6.10 -9.05
N TYR A 70 -5.99 -5.30 -7.98
CA TYR A 70 -7.07 -4.34 -7.74
C TYR A 70 -6.52 -2.97 -7.39
N ILE A 71 -7.34 -1.94 -7.64
CA ILE A 71 -7.09 -0.57 -7.21
C ILE A 71 -8.34 0.01 -6.54
N ARG A 72 -8.15 0.62 -5.37
CA ARG A 72 -9.20 1.31 -4.61
C ARG A 72 -8.94 2.80 -4.60
N PHE A 73 -9.97 3.61 -4.73
CA PHE A 73 -9.94 5.07 -4.65
C PHE A 73 -11.30 5.62 -4.22
N HIS A 74 -11.29 6.82 -3.67
CA HIS A 74 -12.47 7.52 -3.22
C HIS A 74 -13.33 8.10 -4.35
N GLY A 75 -14.59 8.35 -4.05
CA GLY A 75 -15.39 9.35 -4.73
C GLY A 75 -15.85 8.98 -6.13
N ILE A 76 -16.16 7.71 -6.41
CA ILE A 76 -16.74 7.32 -7.71
C ILE A 76 -18.08 8.01 -7.98
N PHE A 77 -18.83 8.38 -6.90
CA PHE A 77 -20.10 9.09 -7.00
C PHE A 77 -19.98 10.59 -6.74
N HIS A 78 -18.76 11.10 -6.51
CA HIS A 78 -18.55 12.53 -6.35
C HIS A 78 -18.99 13.31 -7.60
N ASP A 79 -19.45 14.57 -7.40
CA ASP A 79 -20.01 15.39 -8.47
C ASP A 79 -19.09 15.58 -9.69
N ASP A 80 -17.77 15.56 -9.51
CA ASP A 80 -16.81 15.72 -10.61
C ASP A 80 -16.64 14.46 -11.48
N MET A 81 -17.19 13.32 -11.07
CA MET A 81 -17.38 12.14 -11.92
C MET A 81 -18.70 12.19 -12.71
N GLY A 82 -19.60 13.09 -12.36
CA GLY A 82 -20.83 13.39 -13.08
C GLY A 82 -21.85 12.26 -13.08
N VAL A 83 -21.74 11.28 -12.16
CA VAL A 83 -22.54 10.05 -12.17
C VAL A 83 -24.02 10.29 -11.91
N TYR A 84 -24.35 11.26 -11.04
CA TYR A 84 -25.71 11.53 -10.60
C TYR A 84 -26.04 13.02 -10.60
N THR A 85 -27.11 13.39 -11.26
CA THR A 85 -27.74 14.70 -11.16
C THR A 85 -29.25 14.56 -11.15
N GLU A 86 -29.98 15.64 -10.91
CA GLU A 86 -31.44 15.68 -10.99
C GLU A 86 -31.89 16.76 -11.98
N ASP A 87 -33.00 16.48 -12.70
CA ASP A 87 -33.66 17.50 -13.51
C ASP A 87 -34.43 18.52 -12.67
N ALA A 88 -35.09 19.49 -13.29
CA ALA A 88 -35.87 20.53 -12.60
C ALA A 88 -37.08 19.98 -11.83
N HIS A 89 -37.48 18.74 -12.08
CA HIS A 89 -38.58 18.03 -11.40
C HIS A 89 -38.06 17.07 -10.32
N GLY A 90 -36.73 17.00 -10.10
CA GLY A 90 -36.10 16.08 -9.17
C GLY A 90 -35.99 14.63 -9.68
N ASN A 91 -36.15 14.39 -10.98
CA ASN A 91 -35.91 13.06 -11.53
C ASN A 91 -34.43 12.77 -11.68
N PRO A 92 -33.94 11.57 -11.35
CA PRO A 92 -32.56 11.18 -11.50
C PRO A 92 -32.10 11.19 -12.96
N ILE A 93 -30.88 11.72 -13.17
CA ILE A 93 -30.14 11.62 -14.44
C ILE A 93 -28.82 10.92 -14.15
N TYR A 94 -28.59 9.75 -14.73
CA TYR A 94 -27.36 8.98 -14.61
C TYR A 94 -26.45 9.20 -15.80
N ASN A 95 -25.14 9.38 -15.55
CA ASN A 95 -24.14 9.52 -16.59
C ASN A 95 -22.85 8.80 -16.17
N PHE A 96 -22.42 7.81 -16.93
CA PHE A 96 -21.28 6.96 -16.60
C PHE A 96 -20.05 7.20 -17.50
N GLN A 97 -20.02 8.29 -18.30
CA GLN A 97 -18.96 8.55 -19.28
C GLN A 97 -17.56 8.60 -18.66
N TYR A 98 -17.41 9.23 -17.48
CA TYR A 98 -16.12 9.31 -16.80
C TYR A 98 -15.77 8.01 -16.09
N VAL A 99 -16.74 7.30 -15.55
CA VAL A 99 -16.56 5.95 -15.01
C VAL A 99 -16.04 5.02 -16.10
N ASP A 100 -16.67 5.05 -17.26
CA ASP A 100 -16.29 4.23 -18.42
C ASP A 100 -14.86 4.54 -18.86
N ALA A 101 -14.50 5.82 -19.00
CA ALA A 101 -13.15 6.21 -19.40
C ALA A 101 -12.08 5.74 -18.40
N LEU A 102 -12.38 5.80 -17.10
CA LEU A 102 -11.48 5.34 -16.05
C LEU A 102 -11.37 3.80 -16.04
N TYR A 103 -12.50 3.09 -16.03
CA TYR A 103 -12.50 1.65 -15.88
C TYR A 103 -12.02 0.93 -17.15
N ASP A 104 -12.28 1.47 -18.34
CA ASP A 104 -11.69 0.99 -19.59
C ASP A 104 -10.16 1.05 -19.55
N PHE A 105 -9.60 2.16 -19.02
CA PHE A 105 -8.17 2.30 -18.82
C PHE A 105 -7.64 1.26 -17.80
N LEU A 106 -8.28 1.11 -16.65
CA LEU A 106 -7.84 0.14 -15.62
C LEU A 106 -7.80 -1.28 -16.19
N LEU A 107 -8.86 -1.72 -16.85
CA LEU A 107 -8.94 -3.07 -17.42
C LEU A 107 -7.94 -3.28 -18.57
N ALA A 108 -7.64 -2.25 -19.36
CA ALA A 108 -6.60 -2.33 -20.40
C ALA A 108 -5.20 -2.59 -19.81
N TYR A 109 -4.96 -2.22 -18.55
CA TYR A 109 -3.74 -2.51 -17.80
C TYR A 109 -3.88 -3.68 -16.83
N HIS A 110 -4.92 -4.50 -16.99
CA HIS A 110 -5.17 -5.72 -16.19
C HIS A 110 -5.27 -5.48 -14.67
N ILE A 111 -5.79 -4.32 -14.27
CA ILE A 111 -6.13 -4.02 -12.88
C ILE A 111 -7.62 -3.78 -12.75
N ARG A 112 -8.26 -4.43 -11.78
CA ARG A 112 -9.69 -4.32 -11.53
C ARG A 112 -9.98 -3.23 -10.50
N PRO A 113 -11.13 -2.54 -10.59
CA PRO A 113 -11.55 -1.67 -9.51
C PRO A 113 -11.95 -2.49 -8.27
N PHE A 114 -11.48 -2.05 -7.10
CA PHE A 114 -12.08 -2.32 -5.80
C PHE A 114 -12.96 -1.11 -5.51
N VAL A 115 -14.24 -1.24 -5.78
CA VAL A 115 -15.15 -0.11 -5.91
C VAL A 115 -15.62 0.38 -4.55
N GLU A 116 -15.17 1.57 -4.14
CA GLU A 116 -15.71 2.27 -2.98
C GLU A 116 -16.93 3.10 -3.40
N LEU A 117 -18.11 2.75 -2.90
CA LEU A 117 -19.38 3.42 -3.21
C LEU A 117 -19.52 4.71 -2.37
N SER A 118 -18.81 5.75 -2.74
CA SER A 118 -18.73 7.07 -2.12
C SER A 118 -18.37 8.15 -3.17
N PHE A 119 -18.30 9.45 -2.84
CA PHE A 119 -19.03 10.10 -1.75
C PHE A 119 -20.43 10.47 -2.22
N MET A 120 -21.26 11.07 -1.32
CA MET A 120 -22.64 11.39 -1.67
C MET A 120 -22.72 12.44 -2.79
N PRO A 121 -23.43 12.19 -3.91
CA PRO A 121 -23.69 13.24 -4.88
C PRO A 121 -24.43 14.40 -4.21
N ARG A 122 -24.02 15.63 -4.48
CA ARG A 122 -24.62 16.82 -3.85
C ARG A 122 -26.14 16.89 -4.03
N ALA A 123 -26.66 16.48 -5.19
CA ALA A 123 -28.10 16.46 -5.46
C ALA A 123 -28.85 15.45 -4.57
N LEU A 124 -28.18 14.45 -3.99
CA LEU A 124 -28.75 13.44 -3.11
C LEU A 124 -28.38 13.64 -1.63
N ALA A 125 -27.47 14.54 -1.32
CA ALA A 125 -26.97 14.81 0.01
C ALA A 125 -28.05 15.37 0.96
N SER A 126 -28.03 14.98 2.24
CA SER A 126 -28.94 15.50 3.28
C SER A 126 -28.43 16.82 3.91
N GLY A 127 -27.14 17.14 3.72
CA GLY A 127 -26.49 18.34 4.25
C GLY A 127 -25.33 18.83 3.37
N PRO A 128 -24.72 19.97 3.73
CA PRO A 128 -23.65 20.59 2.97
C PRO A 128 -22.24 20.14 3.40
N GLU A 129 -22.11 19.29 4.43
CA GLU A 129 -20.84 18.91 5.03
C GLU A 129 -19.98 18.14 4.03
N THR A 130 -18.71 18.54 3.92
CA THR A 130 -17.77 17.97 2.97
C THR A 130 -16.40 17.75 3.61
N VAL A 131 -15.65 16.80 3.08
CA VAL A 131 -14.25 16.51 3.43
C VAL A 131 -13.36 16.77 2.23
N PHE A 132 -12.09 16.92 2.47
CA PHE A 132 -11.03 17.14 1.51
C PHE A 132 -11.08 18.47 0.74
N TRP A 133 -10.00 18.83 0.12
CA TRP A 133 -9.89 20.02 -0.72
C TRP A 133 -10.93 20.02 -1.87
N TRP A 134 -11.19 18.86 -2.46
CA TRP A 134 -12.13 18.66 -3.57
C TRP A 134 -13.60 18.49 -3.13
N LYS A 135 -13.91 18.65 -1.83
CA LYS A 135 -15.28 18.78 -1.29
C LYS A 135 -16.16 17.52 -1.47
N GLY A 136 -15.65 16.33 -1.18
CA GLY A 136 -16.45 15.12 -1.07
C GLY A 136 -17.55 15.28 -0.02
N ASN A 137 -18.82 15.09 -0.39
CA ASN A 137 -19.93 15.24 0.57
C ASN A 137 -20.05 14.00 1.46
N ILE A 138 -20.05 14.22 2.78
CA ILE A 138 -20.00 13.17 3.81
C ILE A 138 -21.34 12.96 4.53
N THR A 139 -22.44 13.49 3.98
CA THR A 139 -23.75 13.34 4.62
C THR A 139 -24.49 12.08 4.13
N PRO A 140 -25.39 11.49 4.94
CA PRO A 140 -26.28 10.45 4.46
C PRO A 140 -27.14 10.92 3.28
N PRO A 141 -27.73 10.01 2.48
CA PRO A 141 -28.67 10.40 1.44
C PRO A 141 -29.94 10.99 2.05
N LYS A 142 -30.45 12.07 1.46
CA LYS A 142 -31.77 12.64 1.84
C LYS A 142 -32.94 11.75 1.40
N ASP A 143 -32.71 10.84 0.45
CA ASP A 143 -33.68 9.90 -0.11
C ASP A 143 -32.99 8.56 -0.37
N MET A 144 -33.24 7.58 0.50
CA MET A 144 -32.64 6.25 0.41
C MET A 144 -33.10 5.47 -0.83
N ALA A 145 -34.33 5.68 -1.31
CA ALA A 145 -34.80 5.00 -2.53
C ALA A 145 -34.06 5.48 -3.77
N LYS A 146 -33.75 6.78 -3.85
CA LYS A 146 -32.91 7.33 -4.94
C LYS A 146 -31.46 6.85 -4.85
N TRP A 147 -30.92 6.70 -3.62
CA TRP A 147 -29.59 6.12 -3.41
C TRP A 147 -29.54 4.66 -3.91
N ASN A 148 -30.52 3.84 -3.53
CA ASN A 148 -30.61 2.46 -4.00
C ASN A 148 -30.70 2.40 -5.54
N ALA A 149 -31.55 3.25 -6.14
CA ALA A 149 -31.69 3.33 -7.59
C ALA A 149 -30.38 3.77 -8.29
N LEU A 150 -29.59 4.66 -7.68
CA LEU A 150 -28.26 5.02 -8.19
C LEU A 150 -27.31 3.81 -8.17
N VAL A 151 -27.24 3.08 -7.06
CA VAL A 151 -26.39 1.88 -6.93
C VAL A 151 -26.82 0.79 -7.92
N GLU A 152 -28.11 0.53 -8.04
CA GLU A 152 -28.65 -0.44 -9.00
C GLU A 152 -28.33 -0.04 -10.45
N ALA A 153 -28.53 1.23 -10.81
CA ALA A 153 -28.23 1.74 -12.15
C ALA A 153 -26.72 1.63 -12.47
N PHE A 154 -25.87 1.97 -11.49
CA PHE A 154 -24.42 1.89 -11.63
C PHE A 154 -23.95 0.44 -11.85
N VAL A 155 -24.33 -0.50 -10.98
CA VAL A 155 -23.94 -1.90 -11.10
C VAL A 155 -24.50 -2.55 -12.35
N THR A 156 -25.76 -2.24 -12.74
CA THR A 156 -26.37 -2.70 -13.98
C THR A 156 -25.59 -2.21 -15.21
N HIS A 157 -25.16 -0.92 -15.18
CA HIS A 157 -24.33 -0.35 -16.25
C HIS A 157 -23.00 -1.10 -16.37
N LEU A 158 -22.32 -1.35 -15.25
CA LEU A 158 -21.04 -2.08 -15.24
C LEU A 158 -21.18 -3.48 -15.83
N GLN A 159 -22.22 -4.23 -15.46
CA GLN A 159 -22.49 -5.55 -16.04
C GLN A 159 -22.81 -5.48 -17.54
N SER A 160 -23.55 -4.46 -17.96
CA SER A 160 -23.89 -4.27 -19.37
C SER A 160 -22.65 -3.95 -20.22
N ARG A 161 -21.71 -3.18 -19.68
CA ARG A 161 -20.50 -2.74 -20.39
C ARG A 161 -19.39 -3.79 -20.36
N TYR A 162 -19.12 -4.39 -19.22
CA TYR A 162 -17.96 -5.27 -19.01
C TYR A 162 -18.31 -6.76 -18.97
N GLY A 163 -19.59 -7.08 -18.91
CA GLY A 163 -20.08 -8.45 -18.74
C GLY A 163 -20.20 -8.86 -17.29
N ALA A 164 -21.22 -9.67 -16.97
CA ALA A 164 -21.46 -10.14 -15.62
C ALA A 164 -20.29 -10.95 -15.05
N ASP A 165 -19.67 -11.80 -15.89
CA ASP A 165 -18.54 -12.64 -15.47
C ASP A 165 -17.34 -11.81 -14.98
N GLU A 166 -17.02 -10.69 -15.65
CA GLU A 166 -15.94 -9.81 -15.21
C GLU A 166 -16.32 -9.06 -13.93
N VAL A 167 -17.53 -8.48 -13.88
CA VAL A 167 -17.98 -7.67 -12.73
C VAL A 167 -18.16 -8.53 -11.46
N ASN A 168 -18.48 -9.82 -11.58
CA ASN A 168 -18.53 -10.76 -10.46
C ASN A 168 -17.16 -10.93 -9.74
N HIS A 169 -16.07 -10.57 -10.38
CA HIS A 169 -14.73 -10.56 -9.74
C HIS A 169 -14.40 -9.26 -9.00
N TRP A 170 -15.23 -8.21 -9.14
CA TRP A 170 -15.00 -6.95 -8.49
C TRP A 170 -15.50 -6.95 -7.04
N TYR A 171 -14.94 -6.07 -6.21
CA TYR A 171 -15.40 -5.80 -4.85
C TYR A 171 -16.18 -4.49 -4.83
N PHE A 172 -17.25 -4.45 -4.04
CA PHE A 172 -18.08 -3.27 -3.82
C PHE A 172 -18.08 -2.96 -2.32
N GLU A 173 -17.31 -1.98 -1.93
CA GLU A 173 -17.17 -1.50 -0.57
C GLU A 173 -18.13 -0.36 -0.31
N VAL A 174 -18.84 -0.41 0.83
CA VAL A 174 -19.84 0.60 1.14
C VAL A 174 -19.23 1.69 1.99
N TRP A 175 -18.96 2.86 1.37
CA TRP A 175 -18.46 4.07 2.00
C TRP A 175 -16.97 4.00 2.38
N ASN A 176 -16.48 5.06 3.11
CA ASN A 176 -15.14 5.20 3.66
C ASN A 176 -15.21 5.75 5.08
N GLU A 177 -14.56 5.09 6.04
CA GLU A 177 -14.35 5.51 7.43
C GLU A 177 -15.57 6.15 8.11
N PRO A 178 -16.76 5.51 8.07
CA PRO A 178 -17.99 6.09 8.61
C PRO A 178 -17.96 6.28 10.13
N ASP A 179 -17.03 5.62 10.81
CA ASP A 179 -16.81 5.71 12.26
C ASP A 179 -15.97 6.93 12.68
N LEU A 180 -15.37 7.67 11.74
CA LEU A 180 -14.84 9.01 11.96
C LEU A 180 -15.96 10.05 11.81
N HIS A 181 -16.76 10.20 12.88
CA HIS A 181 -17.88 11.12 12.88
C HIS A 181 -17.46 12.57 12.58
N ASN A 182 -18.15 13.19 11.62
CA ASN A 182 -17.82 14.50 11.04
C ASN A 182 -16.44 14.57 10.31
N GLY A 183 -15.67 13.49 10.29
CA GLY A 183 -14.51 13.35 9.41
C GLY A 183 -14.94 12.86 8.03
N PHE A 184 -15.59 11.68 7.98
CA PHE A 184 -16.02 11.04 6.73
C PHE A 184 -17.51 10.67 6.69
N PHE A 185 -18.24 10.81 7.78
CA PHE A 185 -19.67 10.59 7.83
C PHE A 185 -20.34 11.42 8.93
N THR A 186 -21.42 12.13 8.62
CA THR A 186 -22.13 12.96 9.61
C THR A 186 -23.27 12.23 10.30
N GLY A 187 -23.68 11.07 9.76
CA GLY A 187 -24.69 10.23 10.37
C GLY A 187 -24.18 9.46 11.58
N SER A 188 -25.10 8.90 12.35
CA SER A 188 -24.79 7.97 13.44
C SER A 188 -24.37 6.59 12.92
N GLN A 189 -23.89 5.72 13.82
CA GLN A 189 -23.63 4.31 13.51
C GLN A 189 -24.88 3.60 12.91
N SER A 190 -26.06 3.87 13.47
CA SER A 190 -27.32 3.31 12.95
C SER A 190 -27.67 3.82 11.56
N ASP A 191 -27.35 5.08 11.23
CA ASP A 191 -27.56 5.63 9.90
C ASP A 191 -26.61 4.97 8.88
N TYR A 192 -25.35 4.74 9.28
CA TYR A 192 -24.43 4.00 8.43
C TYR A 192 -24.85 2.54 8.23
N PHE A 193 -25.28 1.85 9.28
CA PHE A 193 -25.77 0.48 9.14
C PHE A 193 -27.01 0.38 8.26
N ALA A 194 -27.89 1.38 8.28
CA ALA A 194 -29.00 1.48 7.34
C ALA A 194 -28.52 1.73 5.91
N LEU A 195 -27.55 2.63 5.71
CA LEU A 195 -26.91 2.88 4.42
C LEU A 195 -26.26 1.60 3.88
N TYR A 196 -25.45 0.92 4.70
CA TYR A 196 -24.81 -0.34 4.33
C TYR A 196 -25.82 -1.39 3.87
N LYS A 197 -26.85 -1.63 4.70
CA LYS A 197 -27.88 -2.63 4.39
C LYS A 197 -28.56 -2.33 3.05
N ASN A 198 -29.04 -1.11 2.85
CA ASN A 198 -29.71 -0.72 1.63
C ASN A 198 -28.79 -0.82 0.40
N THR A 199 -27.54 -0.40 0.52
CA THR A 199 -26.55 -0.48 -0.55
C THR A 199 -26.22 -1.94 -0.90
N ALA A 200 -25.97 -2.78 0.09
CA ALA A 200 -25.66 -4.19 -0.12
C ALA A 200 -26.82 -4.96 -0.76
N GLU A 201 -28.05 -4.67 -0.32
CA GLU A 201 -29.27 -5.24 -0.91
C GLU A 201 -29.48 -4.76 -2.36
N ALA A 202 -29.21 -3.48 -2.67
CA ALA A 202 -29.28 -2.92 -4.02
C ALA A 202 -28.24 -3.56 -4.96
N VAL A 203 -27.00 -3.74 -4.53
CA VAL A 203 -25.96 -4.47 -5.30
C VAL A 203 -26.43 -5.90 -5.61
N ARG A 204 -26.92 -6.62 -4.58
CA ARG A 204 -27.37 -8.00 -4.73
C ARG A 204 -28.62 -8.15 -5.59
N ALA A 205 -29.51 -7.16 -5.60
CA ALA A 205 -30.73 -7.18 -6.42
C ALA A 205 -30.43 -7.27 -7.93
N VAL A 206 -29.36 -6.60 -8.37
CA VAL A 206 -28.98 -6.55 -9.80
C VAL A 206 -27.77 -7.42 -10.13
N CYS A 207 -26.95 -7.76 -9.14
CA CYS A 207 -25.77 -8.62 -9.29
C CYS A 207 -25.68 -9.64 -8.14
N PRO A 208 -26.35 -10.80 -8.25
CA PRO A 208 -26.40 -11.80 -7.17
C PRO A 208 -25.04 -12.37 -6.78
N HIS A 209 -24.04 -12.32 -7.65
CA HIS A 209 -22.70 -12.88 -7.45
C HIS A 209 -21.61 -11.83 -7.23
N CYS A 210 -21.93 -10.53 -7.29
CA CYS A 210 -20.97 -9.48 -6.95
C CYS A 210 -20.62 -9.51 -5.47
N ARG A 211 -19.36 -9.28 -5.15
CA ARG A 211 -18.88 -9.27 -3.76
C ARG A 211 -19.11 -7.88 -3.15
N VAL A 212 -19.91 -7.82 -2.08
CA VAL A 212 -20.19 -6.58 -1.36
C VAL A 212 -19.75 -6.70 0.08
N GLY A 213 -19.18 -5.63 0.65
CA GLY A 213 -18.69 -5.61 2.02
C GLY A 213 -18.43 -4.20 2.55
N GLY A 214 -17.83 -4.15 3.70
CA GLY A 214 -17.49 -2.99 4.52
C GLY A 214 -17.02 -3.49 5.88
N PRO A 215 -17.02 -2.67 6.93
CA PRO A 215 -17.52 -1.30 6.99
C PRO A 215 -16.49 -0.20 6.63
N ALA A 216 -15.30 -0.55 6.16
CA ALA A 216 -14.19 0.37 5.85
C ALA A 216 -13.86 1.31 7.02
N THR A 217 -13.73 0.77 8.23
CA THR A 217 -13.58 1.56 9.45
C THR A 217 -12.16 1.99 9.72
N ALA A 218 -11.99 3.18 10.32
CA ALA A 218 -10.69 3.67 10.78
C ALA A 218 -10.34 3.18 12.20
N VAL A 219 -11.29 3.24 13.14
CA VAL A 219 -11.02 3.06 14.57
C VAL A 219 -11.91 2.05 15.29
N GLY A 220 -13.13 1.81 14.80
CA GLY A 220 -14.09 0.97 15.52
C GLY A 220 -15.20 0.41 14.64
N TRP A 221 -16.36 0.10 15.22
CA TRP A 221 -17.59 -0.43 14.64
C TRP A 221 -17.51 -1.80 13.96
N GLU A 222 -16.34 -2.35 13.70
CA GLU A 222 -16.15 -3.67 13.04
C GLU A 222 -16.94 -4.78 13.75
N ALA A 223 -16.80 -4.89 15.09
CA ALA A 223 -17.54 -5.89 15.87
C ALA A 223 -19.07 -5.67 15.85
N ASP A 224 -19.50 -4.41 15.93
CA ASP A 224 -20.92 -4.05 15.88
C ASP A 224 -21.49 -4.31 14.49
N TRP A 225 -20.72 -4.05 13.42
CA TRP A 225 -21.11 -4.33 12.06
C TRP A 225 -21.25 -5.85 11.81
N LEU A 226 -20.28 -6.65 12.26
CA LEU A 226 -20.36 -8.12 12.19
C LEU A 226 -21.63 -8.66 12.88
N ALA A 227 -21.93 -8.14 14.08
CA ALA A 227 -23.17 -8.49 14.79
C ALA A 227 -24.43 -8.03 14.04
N PHE A 228 -24.40 -6.83 13.44
CA PHE A 228 -25.52 -6.27 12.69
C PHE A 228 -25.84 -7.07 11.43
N ILE A 229 -24.85 -7.40 10.60
CA ILE A 229 -25.08 -8.17 9.36
C ILE A 229 -25.60 -9.57 9.67
N ALA A 230 -25.06 -10.23 10.69
CA ALA A 230 -25.52 -11.55 11.10
C ALA A 230 -26.96 -11.53 11.61
N LYS A 231 -27.30 -10.60 12.52
CA LYS A 231 -28.63 -10.47 13.12
C LYS A 231 -29.71 -10.16 12.08
N ASN A 232 -29.39 -9.34 11.09
CA ASN A 232 -30.36 -8.83 10.12
C ASN A 232 -30.27 -9.54 8.76
N HIS A 233 -29.42 -10.57 8.62
CA HIS A 233 -29.19 -11.32 7.39
C HIS A 233 -28.83 -10.43 6.20
N VAL A 234 -27.99 -9.41 6.45
CA VAL A 234 -27.55 -8.46 5.43
C VAL A 234 -26.45 -9.10 4.59
N PRO A 235 -26.46 -8.96 3.26
CA PRO A 235 -25.38 -9.47 2.41
C PRO A 235 -24.01 -8.89 2.78
N ALA A 236 -23.01 -9.76 2.94
CA ALA A 236 -21.62 -9.41 3.14
C ALA A 236 -20.73 -10.59 2.68
N ASP A 237 -19.70 -10.29 1.91
CA ASP A 237 -18.70 -11.26 1.42
C ASP A 237 -17.33 -11.00 2.05
N PHE A 238 -17.08 -9.78 2.49
CA PHE A 238 -15.82 -9.38 3.11
C PHE A 238 -16.02 -8.34 4.21
N ASP A 239 -15.09 -8.34 5.13
CA ASP A 239 -14.87 -7.28 6.12
C ASP A 239 -13.73 -6.40 5.61
N SER A 240 -13.89 -5.08 5.69
CA SER A 240 -12.84 -4.11 5.35
C SER A 240 -12.63 -3.10 6.47
N THR A 241 -11.36 -2.75 6.67
CA THR A 241 -10.94 -1.80 7.70
C THR A 241 -9.59 -1.18 7.33
N HIS A 242 -9.14 -0.17 8.11
CA HIS A 242 -7.89 0.54 7.89
C HIS A 242 -6.95 0.39 9.08
N THR A 243 -5.65 0.56 8.84
CA THR A 243 -4.65 0.62 9.89
C THR A 243 -3.41 1.39 9.46
N TYR A 244 -2.91 2.23 10.36
CA TYR A 244 -1.68 2.98 10.17
C TYR A 244 -0.74 2.76 11.34
N GLY A 245 0.57 2.83 11.08
CA GLY A 245 1.61 2.59 12.07
C GLY A 245 1.81 3.76 13.03
N VAL A 246 0.74 4.26 13.65
CA VAL A 246 0.73 5.45 14.51
C VAL A 246 0.17 5.10 15.88
N ILE A 247 0.86 5.53 16.95
CA ILE A 247 0.38 5.38 18.33
C ILE A 247 -0.23 6.67 18.88
N LYS A 248 0.07 7.82 18.29
CA LYS A 248 -0.45 9.12 18.71
C LYS A 248 -0.51 10.05 17.50
N GLY A 249 -1.57 10.79 17.40
CA GLY A 249 -1.77 11.82 16.40
C GLY A 249 -3.10 12.51 16.61
N SER A 250 -3.28 13.70 16.05
CA SER A 250 -4.55 14.39 16.00
C SER A 250 -4.97 14.55 14.54
N PHE A 251 -6.23 14.32 14.29
CA PHE A 251 -6.87 14.69 13.04
C PHE A 251 -7.17 16.19 13.12
N ASP A 252 -6.16 17.03 12.91
CA ASP A 252 -6.40 18.44 12.68
C ASP A 252 -6.73 18.70 11.21
N SER A 253 -7.13 19.93 10.88
CA SER A 253 -7.48 20.34 9.51
C SER A 253 -6.31 20.27 8.51
N GLY A 254 -5.08 20.02 8.98
CA GLY A 254 -3.87 19.85 8.19
C GLY A 254 -3.29 18.44 8.29
N GLY A 255 -3.71 17.66 9.29
CA GLY A 255 -3.16 16.32 9.55
C GLY A 255 -1.70 16.33 10.00
N ASP A 256 -1.17 17.52 10.37
CA ASP A 256 0.27 17.73 10.45
C ASP A 256 0.82 17.69 11.87
N ASP A 257 -0.01 17.82 12.92
CA ASP A 257 0.49 18.08 14.26
C ASP A 257 0.53 16.82 15.15
N GLY A 258 1.75 16.43 15.52
CA GLY A 258 2.01 15.52 16.63
C GLY A 258 1.80 14.04 16.33
N THR A 259 1.85 13.61 15.08
CA THR A 259 1.89 12.20 14.72
C THR A 259 3.16 11.55 15.28
N VAL A 260 3.00 10.45 16.01
CA VAL A 260 4.09 9.64 16.54
C VAL A 260 3.95 8.22 16.00
N LEU A 261 4.97 7.76 15.29
CA LEU A 261 4.99 6.42 14.70
C LEU A 261 5.10 5.33 15.77
N ASP A 262 4.41 4.23 15.54
CA ASP A 262 4.57 3.01 16.32
C ASP A 262 5.76 2.21 15.80
N THR A 263 6.88 2.29 16.51
CA THR A 263 8.10 1.55 16.20
C THR A 263 8.13 0.14 16.77
N SER A 264 7.05 -0.32 17.40
CA SER A 264 6.96 -1.69 17.93
C SER A 264 6.95 -2.74 16.82
N PRO A 265 7.48 -3.94 17.04
CA PRO A 265 7.40 -5.04 16.08
C PRO A 265 5.96 -5.39 15.69
N ASP A 266 5.02 -5.26 16.63
CA ASP A 266 3.59 -5.56 16.44
C ASP A 266 2.78 -4.41 15.83
N SER A 267 3.40 -3.25 15.55
CA SER A 267 2.75 -2.15 14.82
C SER A 267 2.01 -2.69 13.59
N ILE A 268 0.75 -2.27 13.37
CA ILE A 268 -0.13 -2.78 12.29
C ILE A 268 -0.51 -4.26 12.49
N VAL A 269 0.45 -5.16 12.71
CA VAL A 269 0.26 -6.61 12.76
C VAL A 269 -0.73 -7.02 13.86
N ALA A 270 -0.65 -6.40 15.03
CA ALA A 270 -1.58 -6.65 16.14
C ALA A 270 -3.04 -6.38 15.71
N ARG A 271 -3.27 -5.25 15.04
CA ARG A 271 -4.61 -4.88 14.58
C ARG A 271 -5.14 -5.84 13.52
N VAL A 272 -4.31 -6.25 12.56
CA VAL A 272 -4.72 -7.24 11.54
C VAL A 272 -5.07 -8.59 12.18
N ARG A 273 -4.30 -9.01 13.18
CA ARG A 273 -4.56 -10.24 13.96
C ARG A 273 -5.88 -10.14 14.73
N ASP A 274 -6.15 -8.98 15.34
CA ASP A 274 -7.37 -8.75 16.11
C ASP A 274 -8.61 -8.75 15.20
N SER A 275 -8.56 -8.10 14.03
CA SER A 275 -9.66 -8.13 13.06
C SER A 275 -9.92 -9.55 12.56
N ARG A 276 -8.89 -10.30 12.17
CA ARG A 276 -9.05 -11.70 11.78
C ARG A 276 -9.71 -12.52 12.90
N ALA A 277 -9.23 -12.35 14.13
CA ALA A 277 -9.81 -13.06 15.28
C ALA A 277 -11.27 -12.68 15.53
N ARG A 278 -11.67 -11.41 15.34
CA ARG A 278 -13.09 -10.98 15.45
C ARG A 278 -13.95 -11.69 14.42
N ILE A 279 -13.52 -11.75 13.17
CA ILE A 279 -14.24 -12.44 12.11
C ILE A 279 -14.36 -13.93 12.43
N ASP A 280 -13.26 -14.59 12.81
CA ASP A 280 -13.20 -16.04 13.12
C ASP A 280 -14.13 -16.43 14.28
N HIS A 281 -14.35 -15.52 15.25
CA HIS A 281 -15.23 -15.74 16.40
C HIS A 281 -16.65 -15.18 16.19
N SER A 282 -16.94 -14.55 15.04
CA SER A 282 -18.25 -14.02 14.70
C SER A 282 -19.23 -15.10 14.21
N ALA A 283 -20.46 -14.71 13.95
CA ALA A 283 -21.44 -15.56 13.29
C ALA A 283 -21.18 -15.72 11.77
N THR A 284 -20.21 -15.00 11.22
CA THR A 284 -19.82 -14.99 9.80
C THR A 284 -18.32 -15.24 9.62
N PRO A 285 -17.76 -16.38 10.08
CA PRO A 285 -16.31 -16.61 10.19
C PRO A 285 -15.60 -16.76 8.82
N ASN A 286 -16.36 -16.90 7.74
CA ASN A 286 -15.82 -17.13 6.39
C ASN A 286 -15.62 -15.83 5.60
N LEU A 287 -15.87 -14.65 6.18
CA LEU A 287 -15.64 -13.38 5.49
C LEU A 287 -14.15 -13.22 5.16
N GLU A 288 -13.88 -12.76 3.94
CA GLU A 288 -12.56 -12.25 3.58
C GLU A 288 -12.23 -11.03 4.44
N LEU A 289 -10.95 -10.82 4.76
CA LEU A 289 -10.48 -9.63 5.48
C LEU A 289 -9.63 -8.78 4.54
N HIS A 290 -10.05 -7.55 4.32
CA HIS A 290 -9.34 -6.58 3.49
C HIS A 290 -8.95 -5.35 4.31
N TYR A 291 -7.66 -5.06 4.38
CA TYR A 291 -7.19 -3.75 4.80
C TYR A 291 -7.15 -2.86 3.56
N THR A 292 -8.21 -2.08 3.38
CA THR A 292 -8.41 -1.26 2.18
C THR A 292 -7.61 0.04 2.20
N GLU A 293 -7.03 0.38 3.36
CA GLU A 293 -5.96 1.36 3.51
C GLU A 293 -4.97 0.93 4.60
N TRP A 294 -3.68 1.12 4.34
CA TRP A 294 -2.63 1.02 5.34
C TRP A 294 -1.35 1.73 4.87
N SER A 295 -0.57 2.28 5.80
CA SER A 295 0.81 2.71 5.61
C SER A 295 1.48 2.96 6.96
N SER A 296 2.71 3.48 6.98
CA SER A 296 3.44 3.84 8.20
C SER A 296 2.77 4.98 8.96
N SER A 297 2.13 5.94 8.27
CA SER A 297 1.42 7.08 8.86
C SER A 297 0.16 7.41 8.07
N TYR A 298 -0.89 7.90 8.74
CA TYR A 298 -2.08 8.45 8.07
C TYR A 298 -1.94 9.92 7.68
N THR A 299 -0.85 10.56 8.05
CA THR A 299 -0.61 11.97 7.74
C THR A 299 -0.09 12.13 6.32
N ALA A 300 -0.83 12.86 5.49
CA ALA A 300 -0.55 13.02 4.06
C ALA A 300 0.74 13.78 3.74
N THR A 301 1.43 14.30 4.76
CA THR A 301 2.67 15.09 4.65
C THR A 301 3.77 14.57 5.55
N ASP A 302 3.68 13.30 5.98
CA ASP A 302 4.67 12.68 6.85
C ASP A 302 5.89 12.17 6.05
N PHE A 303 7.05 12.79 6.29
CA PHE A 303 8.28 12.51 5.53
C PHE A 303 8.82 11.08 5.69
N ILE A 304 8.29 10.27 6.59
CA ILE A 304 8.60 8.83 6.64
C ILE A 304 8.28 8.14 5.30
N HIS A 305 7.20 8.54 4.63
CA HIS A 305 6.80 7.99 3.33
C HIS A 305 7.82 8.23 2.20
N ASP A 306 8.69 9.24 2.34
CA ASP A 306 9.76 9.52 1.38
C ASP A 306 11.07 8.79 1.73
N GLN A 307 11.23 8.28 2.98
CA GLN A 307 12.46 7.69 3.49
C GLN A 307 12.70 6.26 2.99
N TYR A 308 13.98 5.89 2.87
CA TYR A 308 14.36 4.51 2.49
C TYR A 308 13.93 3.45 3.51
N ILE A 309 13.64 3.83 4.74
CA ILE A 309 13.13 2.99 5.83
C ILE A 309 11.80 2.35 5.46
N GLU A 310 11.01 3.00 4.61
CA GLU A 310 9.68 2.55 4.21
C GLU A 310 9.71 1.21 3.45
N ALA A 311 10.76 0.95 2.68
CA ALA A 311 10.86 -0.30 1.90
C ALA A 311 10.90 -1.55 2.79
N PRO A 312 11.83 -1.71 3.75
CA PRO A 312 11.82 -2.87 4.65
C PRO A 312 10.66 -2.85 5.63
N PHE A 313 10.11 -1.69 6.03
CA PHE A 313 8.89 -1.60 6.83
C PHE A 313 7.72 -2.29 6.12
N ILE A 314 7.48 -1.96 4.85
CA ILE A 314 6.43 -2.58 4.03
C ILE A 314 6.60 -4.10 3.98
N LEU A 315 7.81 -4.58 3.69
CA LEU A 315 8.08 -6.02 3.60
C LEU A 315 7.87 -6.75 4.92
N GLU A 316 8.30 -6.15 6.03
CA GLU A 316 8.11 -6.68 7.39
C GLU A 316 6.63 -6.86 7.72
N LYS A 317 5.82 -5.81 7.46
CA LYS A 317 4.39 -5.85 7.77
C LYS A 317 3.64 -6.78 6.84
N LEU A 318 3.90 -6.74 5.54
CA LEU A 318 3.28 -7.66 4.58
C LEU A 318 3.63 -9.12 4.86
N ARG A 319 4.88 -9.42 5.27
CA ARG A 319 5.28 -10.79 5.62
C ARG A 319 4.46 -11.33 6.78
N ALA A 320 4.24 -10.52 7.81
CA ALA A 320 3.51 -10.91 9.01
C ALA A 320 1.99 -10.99 8.80
N THR A 321 1.43 -10.15 7.91
CA THR A 321 -0.02 -10.04 7.70
C THR A 321 -0.57 -10.88 6.56
N SER A 322 0.28 -11.32 5.62
CA SER A 322 -0.14 -12.14 4.46
C SER A 322 -0.92 -13.42 4.82
N PRO A 323 -0.69 -14.11 5.96
CA PRO A 323 -1.51 -15.25 6.35
C PRO A 323 -2.86 -14.89 6.97
N LEU A 324 -3.09 -13.60 7.29
CA LEU A 324 -4.23 -13.12 8.08
C LEU A 324 -5.29 -12.42 7.25
N ALA A 325 -4.88 -11.76 6.15
CA ALA A 325 -5.75 -10.93 5.33
C ALA A 325 -5.64 -11.30 3.84
N GLN A 326 -6.71 -11.10 3.09
CA GLN A 326 -6.76 -11.30 1.65
C GLN A 326 -6.08 -10.15 0.90
N SER A 327 -6.13 -8.94 1.43
CA SER A 327 -5.39 -7.80 0.90
C SER A 327 -4.92 -6.83 1.97
N MET A 328 -3.80 -6.18 1.65
CA MET A 328 -3.25 -5.04 2.37
C MET A 328 -3.01 -3.95 1.33
N SER A 329 -3.99 -3.05 1.14
CA SER A 329 -3.95 -1.98 0.14
C SER A 329 -3.12 -0.81 0.64
N TYR A 330 -1.88 -0.70 0.19
CA TYR A 330 -1.02 0.42 0.58
C TYR A 330 -1.60 1.75 0.08
N TRP A 331 -1.65 2.72 0.93
CA TRP A 331 -2.14 4.07 0.66
C TRP A 331 -0.97 4.99 0.41
N THR A 332 -0.59 5.36 -0.85
CA THR A 332 -1.16 5.11 -2.16
C THR A 332 -0.08 4.76 -3.21
N PHE A 333 -0.43 4.55 -4.52
CA PHE A 333 0.59 4.30 -5.55
C PHE A 333 1.27 5.57 -6.08
N THR A 334 0.64 6.75 -5.92
CA THR A 334 1.12 8.01 -6.50
C THR A 334 0.88 9.19 -5.58
N ASP A 335 1.78 10.19 -5.64
CA ASP A 335 1.61 11.52 -5.03
C ASP A 335 0.77 12.47 -5.91
N ILE A 336 0.18 12.01 -7.00
CA ILE A 336 -0.97 12.68 -7.62
C ILE A 336 -2.16 12.40 -6.70
N PHE A 337 -2.30 13.25 -5.69
CA PHE A 337 -3.13 13.03 -4.53
C PHE A 337 -3.54 14.38 -3.95
N GLU A 338 -4.83 14.67 -3.92
CA GLU A 338 -5.35 16.02 -3.73
C GLU A 338 -6.29 16.16 -2.51
N GLU A 339 -6.17 15.31 -1.49
CA GLU A 339 -7.01 15.47 -0.28
C GLU A 339 -6.79 16.81 0.41
N ASN A 340 -5.52 17.22 0.55
CA ASN A 340 -5.12 18.52 1.08
C ASN A 340 -4.82 19.55 -0.04
N GLY A 341 -5.25 19.26 -1.27
CA GLY A 341 -4.93 20.05 -2.46
C GLY A 341 -3.65 19.59 -3.17
N PRO A 342 -3.30 20.22 -4.30
CA PRO A 342 -2.14 19.83 -5.08
C PRO A 342 -0.82 19.94 -4.31
N PRO A 343 0.11 18.98 -4.46
CA PRO A 343 1.41 19.02 -3.80
C PRO A 343 2.21 20.28 -4.13
N THR A 344 2.88 20.86 -3.13
CA THR A 344 3.62 22.12 -3.26
C THR A 344 5.11 21.95 -3.54
N ARG A 345 5.63 20.71 -3.43
CA ARG A 345 7.05 20.37 -3.67
C ARG A 345 7.20 18.93 -4.13
N PRO A 346 8.35 18.55 -4.72
CA PRO A 346 8.56 17.19 -5.27
C PRO A 346 8.50 16.07 -4.26
N PHE A 347 9.03 16.28 -3.06
CA PHE A 347 8.97 15.38 -1.92
C PHE A 347 8.41 16.18 -0.74
N TYR A 348 7.26 15.77 -0.25
CA TYR A 348 6.51 16.48 0.79
C TYR A 348 5.96 15.54 1.86
N GLY A 349 6.42 14.26 1.83
CA GLY A 349 5.90 13.23 2.70
C GLY A 349 4.59 12.60 2.21
N GLY A 350 4.26 12.74 0.93
CA GLY A 350 3.07 12.14 0.33
C GLY A 350 3.09 10.61 0.38
N PHE A 351 1.92 10.00 0.35
CA PHE A 351 1.76 8.55 0.48
C PHE A 351 2.31 7.71 -0.69
N GLY A 352 2.49 8.33 -1.85
CA GLY A 352 2.71 7.64 -3.12
C GLY A 352 3.96 6.76 -3.16
N LEU A 353 3.89 5.63 -3.87
CA LEU A 353 5.07 4.88 -4.29
C LEU A 353 5.91 5.70 -5.28
N MET A 354 5.28 6.60 -6.02
CA MET A 354 5.91 7.55 -6.95
C MET A 354 5.52 8.97 -6.60
N ASN A 355 6.45 9.92 -6.72
CA ASN A 355 6.14 11.32 -6.52
C ASN A 355 5.38 11.94 -7.72
N LEU A 356 4.96 13.21 -7.60
CA LEU A 356 4.22 13.90 -8.66
C LEU A 356 4.93 13.89 -10.02
N GLN A 357 6.26 13.90 -10.06
CA GLN A 357 7.07 13.85 -11.29
C GLN A 357 7.31 12.42 -11.81
N GLY A 358 6.71 11.41 -11.20
CA GLY A 358 6.92 10.00 -11.56
C GLY A 358 8.27 9.43 -11.10
N ILE A 359 8.93 10.07 -10.13
CA ILE A 359 10.17 9.56 -9.52
C ILE A 359 9.80 8.49 -8.51
N ARG A 360 10.39 7.30 -8.64
CA ARG A 360 10.15 6.17 -7.73
C ARG A 360 10.73 6.47 -6.35
N LYS A 361 9.92 6.26 -5.31
CA LYS A 361 10.36 6.33 -3.92
C LYS A 361 10.86 4.96 -3.44
N PRO A 362 11.53 4.86 -2.29
CA PRO A 362 11.99 3.56 -1.76
C PRO A 362 10.86 2.54 -1.58
N ALA A 363 9.66 2.94 -1.14
CA ALA A 363 8.47 2.10 -1.05
C ALA A 363 8.12 1.39 -2.37
N TYR A 364 8.33 2.04 -3.52
CA TYR A 364 8.12 1.45 -4.84
C TYR A 364 8.93 0.17 -5.03
N PHE A 365 10.18 0.16 -4.55
CA PHE A 365 11.08 -0.98 -4.73
C PHE A 365 10.71 -2.17 -3.85
N ALA A 366 10.09 -1.97 -2.69
CA ALA A 366 9.51 -3.07 -1.92
C ALA A 366 8.50 -3.86 -2.77
N TYR A 367 7.54 -3.15 -3.38
CA TYR A 367 6.53 -3.75 -4.24
C TYR A 367 7.10 -4.29 -5.56
N LYS A 368 8.05 -3.57 -6.18
CA LYS A 368 8.74 -4.06 -7.38
C LYS A 368 9.46 -5.38 -7.13
N PHE A 369 10.08 -5.56 -5.97
CA PHE A 369 10.75 -6.81 -5.63
C PHE A 369 9.75 -7.92 -5.35
N LEU A 370 8.63 -7.63 -4.69
CA LEU A 370 7.52 -8.58 -4.54
C LEU A 370 6.96 -9.04 -5.89
N GLY A 371 6.77 -8.12 -6.84
CA GLY A 371 6.30 -8.46 -8.20
C GLY A 371 7.27 -9.34 -9.01
N GLN A 372 8.53 -9.44 -8.60
CA GLN A 372 9.51 -10.33 -9.25
C GLN A 372 9.51 -11.76 -8.69
N LEU A 373 8.89 -11.99 -7.54
CA LEU A 373 8.83 -13.31 -6.91
C LEU A 373 8.07 -14.32 -7.80
N GLY A 374 8.39 -15.57 -7.61
CA GLY A 374 7.74 -16.68 -8.33
C GLY A 374 6.47 -17.17 -7.63
N PRO A 375 5.68 -18.02 -8.29
CA PRO A 375 4.40 -18.49 -7.77
C PRO A 375 4.51 -19.57 -6.68
N THR A 376 5.72 -20.07 -6.37
CA THR A 376 5.89 -21.16 -5.39
C THR A 376 6.91 -20.75 -4.33
N ASP A 377 6.46 -20.73 -3.07
CA ASP A 377 7.31 -20.42 -1.92
C ASP A 377 8.25 -21.59 -1.58
N ILE A 378 9.48 -21.23 -1.21
CA ILE A 378 10.53 -22.14 -0.73
C ILE A 378 10.84 -21.79 0.73
N ALA A 379 11.14 -22.79 1.55
CA ALA A 379 11.52 -22.60 2.95
C ALA A 379 12.84 -21.83 3.07
N THR A 380 12.87 -20.89 4.03
CA THR A 380 14.08 -20.14 4.41
C THR A 380 14.38 -20.34 5.89
N SER A 381 15.66 -20.24 6.28
CA SER A 381 16.04 -20.31 7.71
C SER A 381 15.67 -19.06 8.51
N VAL A 382 15.30 -17.95 7.83
CA VAL A 382 14.94 -16.66 8.44
C VAL A 382 13.59 -16.19 7.88
N PRO A 383 12.49 -16.93 8.12
CA PRO A 383 11.22 -16.65 7.44
C PRO A 383 10.58 -15.32 7.82
N ALA A 384 10.94 -14.71 8.96
CA ALA A 384 10.40 -13.41 9.37
C ALA A 384 10.92 -12.26 8.50
N HIS A 385 12.13 -12.36 7.96
CA HIS A 385 12.81 -11.29 7.23
C HIS A 385 13.24 -11.71 5.83
N SER A 386 12.57 -12.71 5.25
CA SER A 386 12.85 -13.17 3.92
C SER A 386 11.66 -13.84 3.24
N TRP A 387 11.69 -13.81 1.91
CA TRP A 387 10.93 -14.67 1.01
C TRP A 387 11.86 -15.33 0.01
N ALA A 388 11.68 -16.63 -0.22
CA ALA A 388 12.32 -17.32 -1.33
C ALA A 388 11.25 -18.00 -2.18
N THR A 389 11.39 -17.91 -3.49
CA THR A 389 10.42 -18.47 -4.45
C THR A 389 11.12 -19.11 -5.64
N THR A 390 10.37 -19.95 -6.35
CA THR A 390 10.80 -20.51 -7.64
C THR A 390 9.72 -20.32 -8.69
N LYS A 391 10.16 -20.29 -9.99
CA LYS A 391 9.29 -20.26 -11.17
C LYS A 391 9.36 -21.59 -11.92
N PRO A 392 8.41 -21.87 -12.84
CA PRO A 392 8.40 -23.10 -13.63
C PRO A 392 9.66 -23.32 -14.49
N ASP A 393 10.38 -22.26 -14.83
CA ASP A 393 11.66 -22.27 -15.56
C ASP A 393 12.88 -22.59 -14.67
N HIS A 394 12.64 -22.96 -13.40
CA HIS A 394 13.65 -23.20 -12.37
C HIS A 394 14.48 -21.95 -11.97
N SER A 395 14.03 -20.76 -12.32
CA SER A 395 14.60 -19.55 -11.73
C SER A 395 14.24 -19.45 -10.24
N VAL A 396 15.19 -18.91 -9.45
CA VAL A 396 15.04 -18.75 -7.99
C VAL A 396 15.15 -17.28 -7.65
N GLN A 397 14.28 -16.81 -6.77
CA GLN A 397 14.26 -15.46 -6.24
C GLN A 397 14.37 -15.52 -4.73
N VAL A 398 15.29 -14.76 -4.14
CA VAL A 398 15.44 -14.62 -2.69
C VAL A 398 15.42 -13.15 -2.33
N LEU A 399 14.35 -12.72 -1.68
CA LEU A 399 14.16 -11.37 -1.14
C LEU A 399 14.42 -11.42 0.35
N PHE A 400 15.32 -10.56 0.85
CA PHE A 400 15.59 -10.44 2.28
C PHE A 400 15.89 -8.99 2.66
N TRP A 401 15.65 -8.66 3.91
CA TRP A 401 15.77 -7.29 4.40
C TRP A 401 16.24 -7.26 5.86
N ASN A 402 16.74 -6.09 6.24
CA ASN A 402 17.05 -5.75 7.61
C ASN A 402 16.17 -4.55 7.98
N TYR A 403 15.17 -4.77 8.84
CA TYR A 403 14.33 -3.69 9.33
C TYR A 403 14.76 -3.29 10.74
N THR A 404 15.16 -2.04 10.89
CA THR A 404 15.48 -1.43 12.17
C THR A 404 14.70 -0.12 12.27
N PRO A 405 13.67 -0.05 13.12
CA PRO A 405 12.96 1.21 13.34
C PRO A 405 13.92 2.32 13.77
N ILE A 406 13.81 3.48 13.16
CA ILE A 406 14.51 4.69 13.57
C ILE A 406 13.44 5.60 14.16
N ALA A 407 13.58 5.90 15.46
CA ALA A 407 12.65 6.78 16.17
C ALA A 407 13.30 8.14 16.42
N PRO A 408 12.54 9.25 16.34
CA PRO A 408 13.01 10.54 16.79
C PRO A 408 13.30 10.53 18.31
N PRO A 409 14.16 11.42 18.80
CA PRO A 409 14.30 11.64 20.24
C PRO A 409 12.94 12.02 20.87
N SER A 410 12.72 11.63 22.12
CA SER A 410 11.43 11.64 22.83
C SER A 410 10.66 12.98 22.89
N ASN A 411 11.18 14.06 22.33
CA ASN A 411 10.57 15.39 22.29
C ASN A 411 10.62 16.03 20.89
N SER A 412 10.88 15.24 19.83
CA SER A 412 10.89 15.73 18.46
C SER A 412 9.59 15.35 17.75
N ASP A 413 9.16 16.23 16.88
CA ASP A 413 8.10 15.98 15.91
C ASP A 413 8.62 15.00 14.83
N ASP A 414 7.90 13.92 14.59
CA ASP A 414 8.27 12.89 13.62
C ASP A 414 8.43 13.48 12.22
N GLN A 415 7.59 14.41 11.84
CA GLN A 415 7.61 15.03 10.52
C GLN A 415 8.85 15.90 10.32
N ILE A 416 9.31 16.60 11.37
CA ILE A 416 10.55 17.36 11.32
C ILE A 416 11.76 16.41 11.28
N PHE A 417 11.71 15.33 12.05
CA PHE A 417 12.80 14.36 12.15
C PHE A 417 13.03 13.65 10.81
N TYR A 418 11.98 13.07 10.22
CA TYR A 418 12.11 12.32 8.95
C TYR A 418 12.29 13.22 7.73
N LYS A 419 12.07 14.52 7.85
CA LYS A 419 12.44 15.50 6.83
C LYS A 419 13.94 15.63 6.63
N LEU A 420 14.73 15.29 7.67
CA LEU A 420 16.19 15.33 7.62
C LEU A 420 16.76 14.03 7.06
N GLU A 421 18.00 14.10 6.56
CA GLU A 421 18.73 12.91 6.15
C GLU A 421 18.95 11.98 7.35
N GLN A 422 18.69 10.69 7.16
CA GLN A 422 18.83 9.63 8.16
C GLN A 422 19.96 8.67 7.74
N PRO A 423 21.24 8.95 8.06
CA PRO A 423 22.34 8.07 7.65
C PRO A 423 22.23 6.68 8.28
N ALA A 424 22.27 5.65 7.44
CA ALA A 424 22.18 4.26 7.91
C ALA A 424 23.50 3.80 8.55
N LEU A 425 23.39 3.10 9.69
CA LEU A 425 24.53 2.44 10.33
C LEU A 425 24.82 1.09 9.63
N THR A 426 26.05 0.59 9.78
CA THR A 426 26.41 -0.76 9.31
C THR A 426 25.59 -1.81 10.08
N ALA A 427 25.00 -2.76 9.36
CA ALA A 427 24.29 -3.90 9.91
C ALA A 427 25.13 -5.19 9.80
N PRO A 428 24.75 -6.30 10.47
CA PRO A 428 25.36 -7.60 10.25
C PRO A 428 25.34 -7.98 8.77
N VAL A 429 26.43 -8.59 8.31
CA VAL A 429 26.44 -9.14 6.95
C VAL A 429 25.49 -10.34 6.86
N THR A 430 24.80 -10.50 5.73
CA THR A 430 24.02 -11.69 5.46
C THR A 430 24.82 -12.63 4.56
N HIS A 431 25.02 -13.87 5.01
CA HIS A 431 25.56 -14.96 4.20
C HIS A 431 24.39 -15.78 3.66
N LEU A 432 24.12 -15.64 2.36
CA LEU A 432 23.09 -16.39 1.64
C LEU A 432 23.70 -17.69 1.11
N SER A 433 23.06 -18.83 1.43
CA SER A 433 23.36 -20.15 0.91
C SER A 433 22.11 -20.73 0.26
N ILE A 434 22.21 -21.19 -0.99
CA ILE A 434 21.09 -21.83 -1.71
C ILE A 434 21.53 -23.23 -2.12
N ASP A 435 20.82 -24.23 -1.60
CA ASP A 435 21.08 -25.65 -1.84
C ASP A 435 20.07 -26.25 -2.83
N ASN A 436 20.44 -27.38 -3.43
CA ASN A 436 19.65 -28.14 -4.40
C ASN A 436 19.30 -27.39 -5.69
N LEU A 437 20.10 -26.35 -6.03
CA LEU A 437 20.01 -25.70 -7.33
C LEU A 437 20.39 -26.69 -8.46
N PRO A 438 19.63 -26.77 -9.57
CA PRO A 438 20.09 -27.52 -10.74
C PRO A 438 21.46 -27.03 -11.23
N ASN A 439 22.37 -27.97 -11.57
CA ASN A 439 23.66 -27.59 -12.16
C ASN A 439 23.44 -26.95 -13.54
N GLY A 440 24.22 -25.92 -13.87
CA GLY A 440 24.08 -25.21 -15.14
C GLY A 440 24.56 -23.77 -15.10
N ARG A 441 24.31 -23.06 -16.21
CA ARG A 441 24.58 -21.63 -16.29
C ARG A 441 23.40 -20.82 -15.81
N TYR A 442 23.69 -19.76 -15.07
CA TYR A 442 22.68 -18.82 -14.55
C TYR A 442 23.13 -17.38 -14.78
N THR A 443 22.15 -16.49 -15.03
CA THR A 443 22.33 -15.06 -14.84
C THR A 443 21.91 -14.71 -13.41
N LEU A 444 22.86 -14.26 -12.61
CA LEU A 444 22.62 -13.65 -11.30
C LEU A 444 22.35 -12.17 -11.50
N ASN A 445 21.26 -11.66 -10.90
CA ASN A 445 21.08 -10.23 -10.65
C ASN A 445 20.86 -9.99 -9.16
N VAL A 446 21.45 -8.91 -8.65
CA VAL A 446 21.24 -8.42 -7.28
C VAL A 446 20.65 -7.02 -7.36
N TYR A 447 19.49 -6.83 -6.78
CA TYR A 447 18.84 -5.53 -6.66
C TYR A 447 18.87 -5.09 -5.19
N ARG A 448 18.97 -3.79 -4.96
CA ARG A 448 18.97 -3.23 -3.59
C ARG A 448 18.18 -1.95 -3.51
N THR A 449 17.53 -1.74 -2.37
CA THR A 449 17.06 -0.43 -1.91
C THR A 449 17.46 -0.24 -0.44
N GLY A 450 17.81 0.99 -0.09
CA GLY A 450 18.29 1.36 1.23
C GLY A 450 18.97 2.73 1.15
N TYR A 451 19.66 3.15 2.20
CA TYR A 451 20.32 4.44 2.22
C TYR A 451 21.24 4.66 1.01
N GLN A 452 21.00 5.72 0.24
CA GLN A 452 21.70 6.07 -1.01
C GLN A 452 21.64 4.97 -2.11
N ARG A 453 20.66 4.07 -2.04
CA ARG A 453 20.46 3.00 -3.03
C ARG A 453 18.99 2.92 -3.41
N ASN A 454 18.64 3.29 -4.64
CA ASN A 454 17.24 3.47 -5.03
C ASN A 454 16.48 4.36 -4.02
N ASP A 455 17.15 5.43 -3.59
CA ASP A 455 16.76 6.36 -2.55
C ASP A 455 16.75 7.78 -3.15
N ALA A 456 15.65 8.10 -3.79
CA ALA A 456 15.47 9.39 -4.45
C ALA A 456 15.41 10.55 -3.46
N TYR A 457 14.91 10.29 -2.22
CA TYR A 457 14.76 11.35 -1.23
C TYR A 457 16.11 11.83 -0.70
N THR A 458 17.02 10.94 -0.32
CA THR A 458 18.39 11.32 0.08
C THR A 458 19.10 12.05 -1.07
N ALA A 459 18.93 11.57 -2.33
CA ALA A 459 19.49 12.27 -3.49
C ALA A 459 18.87 13.69 -3.67
N TYR A 460 17.59 13.87 -3.39
CA TYR A 460 16.91 15.17 -3.40
C TYR A 460 17.44 16.11 -2.31
N LEU A 461 17.68 15.60 -1.10
CA LEU A 461 18.31 16.38 -0.02
C LEU A 461 19.70 16.87 -0.44
N HIS A 462 20.50 16.04 -1.11
CA HIS A 462 21.81 16.40 -1.64
C HIS A 462 21.75 17.45 -2.79
N LEU A 463 20.61 17.63 -3.41
CA LEU A 463 20.35 18.76 -4.34
C LEU A 463 19.90 20.04 -3.62
N ASN A 464 19.98 20.10 -2.28
CA ASN A 464 19.49 21.18 -1.41
C ASN A 464 17.95 21.38 -1.48
N SER A 465 17.21 20.31 -1.64
CA SER A 465 15.74 20.24 -1.55
C SER A 465 15.01 21.34 -2.37
N PRO A 466 15.26 21.47 -3.68
CA PRO A 466 14.66 22.53 -4.48
C PRO A 466 13.14 22.40 -4.54
N THR A 467 12.42 23.50 -4.37
CA THR A 467 10.96 23.53 -4.45
C THR A 467 10.46 23.12 -5.84
N ASN A 468 11.20 23.49 -6.88
CA ASN A 468 10.89 23.11 -8.26
C ASN A 468 12.09 22.43 -8.90
N LEU A 469 11.86 21.27 -9.51
CA LEU A 469 12.91 20.50 -10.19
C LEU A 469 13.08 20.97 -11.64
N SER A 470 14.31 21.23 -12.04
CA SER A 470 14.67 21.30 -13.47
C SER A 470 14.64 19.91 -14.10
N ARG A 471 14.53 19.83 -15.43
CA ARG A 471 14.61 18.53 -16.15
C ARG A 471 15.89 17.76 -15.84
N ALA A 472 17.01 18.45 -15.66
CA ALA A 472 18.28 17.83 -15.30
C ALA A 472 18.23 17.22 -13.89
N GLN A 473 17.64 17.90 -12.93
CA GLN A 473 17.45 17.36 -11.57
C GLN A 473 16.50 16.15 -11.55
N VAL A 474 15.40 16.20 -12.32
CA VAL A 474 14.51 15.04 -12.49
C VAL A 474 15.30 13.84 -13.06
N ALA A 475 16.17 14.06 -14.05
CA ALA A 475 17.01 12.99 -14.61
C ALA A 475 18.00 12.41 -13.58
N ILE A 476 18.60 13.26 -12.72
CA ILE A 476 19.50 12.82 -11.63
C ILE A 476 18.72 11.95 -10.64
N LEU A 477 17.53 12.37 -10.21
CA LEU A 477 16.72 11.63 -9.24
C LEU A 477 16.21 10.32 -9.83
N ASN A 478 15.77 10.29 -11.08
CA ASN A 478 15.41 9.06 -11.78
C ASN A 478 16.58 8.09 -11.92
N HIS A 479 17.81 8.60 -12.11
CA HIS A 479 19.00 7.76 -12.12
C HIS A 479 19.29 7.17 -10.73
N ALA A 480 19.17 7.97 -9.67
CA ALA A 480 19.33 7.53 -8.28
C ALA A 480 18.30 6.46 -7.87
N ALA A 481 17.12 6.47 -8.50
CA ALA A 481 16.00 5.52 -8.29
C ALA A 481 15.70 4.71 -9.55
N SER A 482 16.73 4.28 -10.28
CA SER A 482 16.58 3.57 -11.57
C SER A 482 16.02 2.15 -11.43
N GLY A 483 16.22 1.53 -10.27
CA GLY A 483 15.86 0.12 -10.05
C GLY A 483 16.76 -0.87 -10.83
N ALA A 484 17.87 -0.40 -11.37
CA ALA A 484 18.84 -1.27 -12.02
C ALA A 484 19.51 -2.23 -11.02
N PRO A 485 19.89 -3.44 -11.43
CA PRO A 485 20.64 -4.34 -10.57
C PRO A 485 21.99 -3.72 -10.19
N THR A 486 22.37 -3.88 -8.92
CA THR A 486 23.68 -3.45 -8.41
C THR A 486 24.80 -4.41 -8.81
N GLU A 487 24.42 -5.63 -9.18
CA GLU A 487 25.31 -6.67 -9.68
C GLU A 487 24.57 -7.50 -10.74
N THR A 488 25.24 -7.77 -11.87
CA THR A 488 24.80 -8.73 -12.89
C THR A 488 26.01 -9.54 -13.33
N ARG A 489 25.93 -10.85 -13.20
CA ARG A 489 27.02 -11.75 -13.68
C ARG A 489 26.48 -13.12 -14.10
N THR A 490 27.20 -13.78 -14.99
CA THR A 490 26.97 -15.19 -15.32
C THR A 490 27.66 -16.08 -14.30
N LEU A 491 26.93 -17.07 -13.80
CA LEU A 491 27.44 -18.11 -12.90
C LEU A 491 27.41 -19.46 -13.58
N HIS A 492 28.28 -20.35 -13.14
CA HIS A 492 28.21 -21.76 -13.45
C HIS A 492 27.99 -22.54 -12.13
N ILE A 493 26.78 -22.98 -11.88
CA ILE A 493 26.45 -23.77 -10.69
C ILE A 493 26.97 -25.17 -10.88
N THR A 494 27.77 -25.61 -9.92
CA THR A 494 28.26 -26.98 -9.76
C THR A 494 27.97 -27.44 -8.35
N ASN A 495 27.84 -28.75 -8.13
CA ASN A 495 27.53 -29.33 -6.83
C ASN A 495 26.17 -28.86 -6.24
N HIS A 496 25.24 -28.38 -7.09
CA HIS A 496 23.89 -27.97 -6.67
C HIS A 496 23.86 -26.87 -5.60
N HIS A 497 24.88 -26.01 -5.55
CA HIS A 497 25.08 -25.04 -4.47
C HIS A 497 25.50 -23.66 -4.97
N TYR A 498 25.00 -22.64 -4.31
CA TYR A 498 25.40 -21.24 -4.46
C TYR A 498 25.52 -20.58 -3.11
N ASP A 499 26.56 -19.78 -2.90
CA ASP A 499 26.74 -18.94 -1.72
C ASP A 499 27.31 -17.56 -2.08
N GLN A 500 26.89 -16.56 -1.30
CA GLN A 500 27.43 -15.20 -1.37
C GLN A 500 27.18 -14.45 -0.05
N THR A 501 28.16 -13.62 0.33
CA THR A 501 28.03 -12.71 1.48
C THR A 501 27.64 -11.32 1.01
N PHE A 502 26.63 -10.74 1.66
CA PHE A 502 26.08 -9.42 1.40
C PHE A 502 26.36 -8.48 2.58
N PRO A 503 27.26 -7.48 2.43
CA PRO A 503 27.36 -6.40 3.39
C PRO A 503 26.06 -5.57 3.37
N LEU A 504 25.51 -5.29 4.53
CA LEU A 504 24.25 -4.55 4.69
C LEU A 504 24.45 -3.31 5.58
N HIS A 505 23.55 -2.34 5.37
CA HIS A 505 23.27 -1.28 6.31
C HIS A 505 21.89 -1.49 6.94
N GLN A 506 21.59 -0.76 8.01
CA GLN A 506 20.25 -0.73 8.57
C GLN A 506 19.25 -0.32 7.48
N ASN A 507 18.12 -1.02 7.45
CA ASN A 507 17.03 -0.81 6.50
C ASN A 507 17.39 -1.09 5.02
N ASP A 508 18.41 -1.90 4.77
CA ASP A 508 18.65 -2.45 3.43
C ASP A 508 17.66 -3.56 3.09
N THR A 509 17.23 -3.55 1.84
CA THR A 509 16.44 -4.61 1.22
C THR A 509 17.18 -5.12 0.00
N VAL A 510 17.28 -6.44 -0.15
CA VAL A 510 18.03 -7.10 -1.23
C VAL A 510 17.17 -8.16 -1.89
N LEU A 511 17.09 -8.11 -3.21
CA LEU A 511 16.53 -9.19 -4.03
C LEU A 511 17.66 -9.82 -4.86
N VAL A 512 17.83 -11.12 -4.72
CA VAL A 512 18.72 -11.95 -5.53
C VAL A 512 17.88 -12.79 -6.48
N THR A 513 18.18 -12.74 -7.78
CA THR A 513 17.55 -13.61 -8.77
C THR A 513 18.59 -14.47 -9.49
N LEU A 514 18.32 -15.76 -9.58
CA LEU A 514 19.10 -16.74 -10.33
C LEU A 514 18.23 -17.27 -11.48
N ASN A 515 18.55 -16.83 -12.72
CA ASN A 515 17.79 -17.20 -13.90
C ASN A 515 18.61 -18.17 -14.76
N PRO A 516 18.14 -19.42 -15.00
CA PRO A 516 18.83 -20.36 -15.88
C PRO A 516 19.04 -19.77 -17.27
N THR A 517 20.23 -19.99 -17.86
CA THR A 517 20.51 -19.60 -19.24
C THR A 517 20.75 -20.86 -20.08
N HIS A 518 19.93 -21.04 -21.09
CA HIS A 518 20.02 -22.18 -22.03
C HIS A 518 21.15 -22.03 -23.02
#